data_b7ffa4a0395e6a22fa4e4591b64b0a1a
#
_entry.id   b7ffa4a0395e6a22fa4e4591b64b0a1a
#
_cell.length_a   1.000
_cell.length_b   1.000
_cell.length_c   1.000
_cell.angle_alpha   90.00
_cell.angle_beta   90.00
_cell.angle_gamma   90.00
#
_symmetry.space_group_name_H-M   'P 1'
#
loop_
_entity.id
_entity.type
_entity.pdbx_description
1 polymer ?
#
loop_
_entity_poly.entity_id
_entity_poly.type
_entity_poly.pdbx_seq_one_letter_code
_entity_poly.pdbx_strand_id
1 'polypeptide(L)'
;YAFHAETRPSNGSKVYDLSGFAWHDEAWQEAQKKTDVINGPMNIYEMHAGSWKTKGEKVPYNYSELADQLIPYIKEMGYTHVELLPVMEYPFDGSWGYQVTGYFAPTSRYGTPKDFMAFVDKLHEAGIGVIMDFVPVHFAANADALANFDGTHLYEYDSDVGHSEWGTCNFNYYRREVCSFLNSAAALWMDVYHCDGIRMDAISRALYWQGDPNRGVNEGAVTFLRNL
;
A
#
# COMPACT_ATOMS: atom_id res chain seq x y z
N TYR A 1 -15.86 3.57 1.55
CA TYR A 1 -14.63 2.88 1.16
C TYR A 1 -14.67 1.47 1.68
N ALA A 2 -14.53 0.48 0.76
CA ALA A 2 -14.61 -0.91 1.14
C ALA A 2 -13.23 -1.45 1.52
N PHE A 3 -13.24 -2.41 2.44
CA PHE A 3 -12.03 -3.17 2.80
C PHE A 3 -11.75 -4.30 1.81
N HIS A 4 -12.63 -4.54 0.85
CA HIS A 4 -12.49 -5.57 -0.16
C HIS A 4 -13.14 -5.16 -1.47
N ALA A 5 -12.56 -5.56 -2.60
CA ALA A 5 -13.08 -5.33 -3.93
C ALA A 5 -13.45 -6.64 -4.63
N GLU A 6 -14.29 -6.55 -5.65
CA GLU A 6 -14.50 -7.66 -6.56
C GLU A 6 -13.24 -7.93 -7.38
N THR A 7 -13.09 -9.19 -7.78
CA THR A 7 -12.00 -9.58 -8.67
C THR A 7 -12.30 -9.08 -10.09
N ARG A 8 -11.30 -8.52 -10.72
CA ARG A 8 -11.39 -8.01 -12.09
C ARG A 8 -11.93 -9.06 -13.09
N PRO A 9 -12.68 -8.63 -14.10
CA PRO A 9 -12.85 -7.26 -14.59
C PRO A 9 -13.89 -6.43 -13.83
N SER A 10 -14.55 -7.00 -12.85
CA SER A 10 -15.45 -6.27 -11.97
C SER A 10 -14.68 -5.28 -11.07
N ASN A 11 -15.32 -4.23 -10.60
CA ASN A 11 -14.70 -3.18 -9.77
C ASN A 11 -15.59 -2.76 -8.59
N GLY A 12 -16.62 -3.55 -8.30
CA GLY A 12 -17.53 -3.29 -7.19
C GLY A 12 -16.84 -3.43 -5.85
N SER A 13 -17.30 -2.66 -4.88
CA SER A 13 -16.91 -2.76 -3.49
C SER A 13 -17.71 -3.85 -2.78
N LYS A 14 -17.03 -4.69 -2.00
CA LYS A 14 -17.67 -5.71 -1.17
C LYS A 14 -17.73 -5.26 0.28
N VAL A 15 -18.86 -5.48 0.94
CA VAL A 15 -18.92 -5.41 2.41
C VAL A 15 -18.12 -6.57 2.96
N TYR A 16 -17.15 -6.27 3.82
CA TYR A 16 -16.24 -7.27 4.38
C TYR A 16 -15.98 -6.98 5.86
N ASP A 17 -16.13 -7.99 6.70
CA ASP A 17 -15.88 -7.91 8.14
C ASP A 17 -14.41 -8.30 8.41
N LEU A 18 -13.61 -7.35 8.86
CA LEU A 18 -12.22 -7.55 9.25
C LEU A 18 -12.07 -8.15 10.65
N SER A 19 -13.13 -8.13 11.46
CA SER A 19 -13.08 -8.63 12.84
C SER A 19 -12.91 -10.15 12.91
N GLY A 20 -12.48 -10.66 14.07
CA GLY A 20 -12.39 -12.08 14.36
C GLY A 20 -11.25 -12.82 13.66
N PHE A 21 -10.28 -12.13 13.09
CA PHE A 21 -9.02 -12.76 12.71
C PHE A 21 -8.18 -13.02 13.98
N ALA A 22 -7.70 -14.24 14.13
CA ALA A 22 -6.85 -14.62 15.26
C ALA A 22 -5.38 -14.45 14.84
N TRP A 23 -4.70 -13.44 15.38
CA TRP A 23 -3.27 -13.22 15.18
C TRP A 23 -2.44 -14.17 16.06
N HIS A 24 -1.28 -14.59 15.56
CA HIS A 24 -0.29 -15.41 16.27
C HIS A 24 1.06 -14.71 16.37
N ASP A 25 1.09 -13.42 16.06
CA ASP A 25 2.29 -12.60 15.94
C ASP A 25 2.68 -11.81 17.21
N GLU A 26 2.09 -12.10 18.37
CA GLU A 26 2.34 -11.36 19.61
C GLU A 26 3.83 -11.32 19.97
N ALA A 27 4.55 -12.42 19.77
CA ALA A 27 5.99 -12.49 20.03
C ALA A 27 6.80 -11.56 19.13
N TRP A 28 6.41 -11.44 17.87
CA TRP A 28 6.98 -10.49 16.91
C TRP A 28 6.71 -9.06 17.33
N GLN A 29 5.46 -8.71 17.61
CA GLN A 29 5.05 -7.37 18.04
C GLN A 29 5.80 -6.91 19.30
N GLU A 30 5.96 -7.79 20.28
CA GLU A 30 6.73 -7.48 21.49
C GLU A 30 8.24 -7.34 21.24
N ALA A 31 8.79 -8.07 20.27
CA ALA A 31 10.19 -7.92 19.87
C ALA A 31 10.40 -6.59 19.13
N GLN A 32 9.50 -6.20 18.25
CA GLN A 32 9.58 -4.95 17.49
C GLN A 32 9.59 -3.71 18.39
N LYS A 33 8.80 -3.69 19.47
CA LYS A 33 8.82 -2.60 20.47
C LYS A 33 10.19 -2.35 21.10
N LYS A 34 11.07 -3.33 21.07
CA LYS A 34 12.42 -3.29 21.66
C LYS A 34 13.53 -3.15 20.60
N THR A 35 13.18 -3.25 19.33
CA THR A 35 14.13 -3.20 18.24
C THR A 35 14.51 -1.77 17.90
N ASP A 36 15.82 -1.49 17.86
CA ASP A 36 16.32 -0.21 17.35
C ASP A 36 16.35 -0.24 15.82
N VAL A 37 15.23 0.13 15.21
CA VAL A 37 15.07 0.13 13.75
C VAL A 37 15.95 1.16 13.04
N ILE A 38 16.45 2.17 13.76
CA ILE A 38 17.28 3.25 13.17
C ILE A 38 18.74 2.81 13.08
N ASN A 39 19.27 2.15 14.12
CA ASN A 39 20.67 1.78 14.19
C ASN A 39 20.90 0.25 14.04
N GLY A 40 19.82 -0.54 14.03
CA GLY A 40 19.88 -1.98 13.83
C GLY A 40 20.10 -2.37 12.36
N PRO A 41 20.67 -3.55 12.10
CA PRO A 41 20.82 -4.03 10.72
C PRO A 41 19.45 -4.38 10.11
N MET A 42 19.20 -3.88 8.90
CA MET A 42 18.00 -4.21 8.13
C MET A 42 18.42 -4.62 6.72
N ASN A 43 17.90 -5.76 6.26
CA ASN A 43 18.11 -6.27 4.92
C ASN A 43 16.73 -6.52 4.29
N ILE A 44 16.35 -5.69 3.31
CA ILE A 44 15.00 -5.65 2.75
C ILE A 44 15.01 -6.32 1.38
N TYR A 45 14.04 -7.20 1.14
CA TYR A 45 13.75 -7.79 -0.15
C TYR A 45 12.49 -7.17 -0.74
N GLU A 46 12.67 -6.33 -1.75
CA GLU A 46 11.56 -5.71 -2.50
C GLU A 46 11.03 -6.69 -3.55
N MET A 47 9.71 -6.86 -3.64
CA MET A 47 9.09 -7.77 -4.59
C MET A 47 7.69 -7.38 -5.02
N HIS A 48 7.31 -7.75 -6.25
CA HIS A 48 5.94 -7.66 -6.74
C HIS A 48 5.23 -9.00 -6.55
N ALA A 49 4.16 -9.02 -5.74
CA ALA A 49 3.45 -10.25 -5.36
C ALA A 49 2.93 -11.07 -6.55
N GLY A 50 2.49 -10.40 -7.62
CA GLY A 50 1.90 -11.05 -8.78
C GLY A 50 2.89 -11.65 -9.79
N SER A 51 4.17 -11.26 -9.76
CA SER A 51 5.16 -11.68 -10.75
C SER A 51 6.44 -12.28 -10.18
N TRP A 52 6.62 -12.25 -8.86
CA TRP A 52 7.81 -12.82 -8.22
C TRP A 52 7.96 -14.32 -8.53
N LYS A 53 6.86 -15.07 -8.42
CA LYS A 53 6.77 -16.47 -8.75
C LYS A 53 5.34 -16.82 -9.14
N THR A 54 5.15 -17.72 -10.11
CA THR A 54 3.83 -18.10 -10.63
C THR A 54 3.64 -19.61 -10.66
N LYS A 55 2.37 -20.06 -10.66
CA LYS A 55 1.96 -21.47 -10.78
C LYS A 55 1.79 -21.85 -12.25
N GLY A 56 2.85 -21.83 -13.07
CA GLY A 56 2.69 -22.03 -14.52
C GLY A 56 1.79 -20.96 -15.17
N GLU A 57 1.76 -20.89 -16.48
CA GLU A 57 0.90 -19.99 -17.28
C GLU A 57 0.62 -18.58 -16.70
N LYS A 58 1.58 -18.03 -15.93
CA LYS A 58 1.49 -16.70 -15.28
C LYS A 58 0.37 -16.54 -14.23
N VAL A 59 -0.14 -17.62 -13.66
CA VAL A 59 -1.11 -17.55 -12.56
C VAL A 59 -0.37 -17.18 -11.26
N PRO A 60 -0.68 -16.05 -10.60
CA PRO A 60 -0.03 -15.67 -9.35
C PRO A 60 -0.41 -16.62 -8.22
N TYR A 61 0.45 -16.68 -7.20
CA TYR A 61 0.08 -17.30 -5.92
C TYR A 61 -0.94 -16.41 -5.20
N ASN A 62 -1.86 -17.02 -4.45
CA ASN A 62 -2.64 -16.28 -3.47
C ASN A 62 -1.76 -15.92 -2.26
N TYR A 63 -2.26 -15.03 -1.37
CA TYR A 63 -1.50 -14.55 -0.22
C TYR A 63 -0.92 -15.68 0.65
N SER A 64 -1.73 -16.70 0.97
CA SER A 64 -1.27 -17.81 1.81
C SER A 64 -0.19 -18.65 1.13
N GLU A 65 -0.40 -19.02 -0.12
CA GLU A 65 0.58 -19.78 -0.91
C GLU A 65 1.85 -18.98 -1.16
N LEU A 66 1.72 -17.64 -1.34
CA LEU A 66 2.87 -16.76 -1.51
C LEU A 66 3.75 -16.77 -0.27
N ALA A 67 3.17 -16.69 0.94
CA ALA A 67 3.92 -16.80 2.18
C ALA A 67 4.71 -18.13 2.27
N ASP A 68 4.06 -19.26 1.93
CA ASP A 68 4.69 -20.59 1.98
C ASP A 68 5.88 -20.72 1.03
N GLN A 69 5.86 -20.01 -0.11
CA GLN A 69 6.97 -19.99 -1.06
C GLN A 69 8.07 -18.97 -0.69
N LEU A 70 7.68 -17.85 -0.11
CA LEU A 70 8.55 -16.73 0.15
C LEU A 70 9.39 -16.92 1.40
N ILE A 71 8.83 -17.42 2.49
CA ILE A 71 9.50 -17.60 3.78
C ILE A 71 10.81 -18.41 3.67
N PRO A 72 10.84 -19.59 3.01
CA PRO A 72 12.08 -20.34 2.85
C PRO A 72 13.15 -19.54 2.11
N TYR A 73 12.77 -18.83 1.04
CA TYR A 73 13.68 -18.02 0.24
C TYR A 73 14.27 -16.85 1.06
N ILE A 74 13.44 -16.11 1.76
CA ILE A 74 13.87 -14.96 2.59
C ILE A 74 14.85 -15.41 3.67
N LYS A 75 14.57 -16.54 4.33
CA LYS A 75 15.45 -17.12 5.36
C LYS A 75 16.78 -17.61 4.78
N GLU A 76 16.75 -18.31 3.66
CA GLU A 76 17.95 -18.81 2.98
C GLU A 76 18.87 -17.65 2.56
N MET A 77 18.29 -16.56 2.04
CA MET A 77 19.04 -15.40 1.57
C MET A 77 19.43 -14.41 2.68
N GLY A 78 18.93 -14.60 3.90
CA GLY A 78 19.27 -13.75 5.05
C GLY A 78 18.62 -12.37 5.04
N TYR A 79 17.47 -12.22 4.38
CA TYR A 79 16.68 -11.00 4.48
C TYR A 79 15.93 -10.93 5.81
N THR A 80 15.75 -9.73 6.34
CA THR A 80 15.01 -9.45 7.57
C THR A 80 13.59 -9.00 7.31
N HIS A 81 13.35 -8.36 6.18
CA HIS A 81 12.05 -7.78 5.81
C HIS A 81 11.75 -8.06 4.34
N VAL A 82 10.47 -8.12 4.05
CA VAL A 82 9.92 -8.09 2.69
C VAL A 82 9.25 -6.75 2.47
N GLU A 83 9.59 -6.05 1.39
CA GLU A 83 8.87 -4.88 0.90
C GLU A 83 8.00 -5.30 -0.27
N LEU A 84 6.69 -5.16 -0.10
CA LEU A 84 5.73 -5.45 -1.17
C LEU A 84 5.50 -4.20 -2.01
N LEU A 85 5.75 -4.26 -3.34
CA LEU A 85 5.18 -3.29 -4.26
C LEU A 85 3.69 -3.15 -3.98
N PRO A 86 3.05 -2.00 -4.34
CA PRO A 86 1.73 -1.66 -3.82
C PRO A 86 0.71 -2.80 -3.94
N VAL A 87 0.17 -3.21 -2.80
CA VAL A 87 -0.89 -4.24 -2.71
C VAL A 87 -2.26 -3.66 -2.37
N MET A 88 -2.39 -2.34 -2.34
CA MET A 88 -3.70 -1.67 -2.35
C MET A 88 -4.42 -1.99 -3.66
N GLU A 89 -5.76 -1.98 -3.67
CA GLU A 89 -6.52 -2.33 -4.88
C GLU A 89 -6.28 -1.32 -6.02
N TYR A 90 -6.09 -1.83 -7.23
CA TYR A 90 -5.76 -1.04 -8.42
C TYR A 90 -6.39 -1.64 -9.68
N PRO A 91 -6.75 -0.82 -10.71
CA PRO A 91 -7.47 -1.29 -11.89
C PRO A 91 -6.57 -1.88 -12.99
N PHE A 92 -5.33 -1.42 -13.12
CA PHE A 92 -4.46 -1.69 -14.26
C PHE A 92 -3.23 -2.50 -13.87
N ASP A 93 -3.15 -3.76 -14.32
CA ASP A 93 -2.06 -4.67 -13.96
C ASP A 93 -0.67 -4.15 -14.35
N GLY A 94 -0.57 -3.44 -15.47
CA GLY A 94 0.68 -2.83 -15.94
C GLY A 94 1.21 -1.72 -15.04
N SER A 95 0.41 -1.22 -14.10
CA SER A 95 0.86 -0.24 -13.11
C SER A 95 1.63 -0.85 -11.94
N TRP A 96 1.65 -2.17 -11.78
CA TRP A 96 2.23 -2.90 -10.63
C TRP A 96 1.69 -2.44 -9.27
N GLY A 97 0.47 -1.88 -9.26
CA GLY A 97 -0.18 -1.37 -8.07
C GLY A 97 0.01 0.13 -7.82
N TYR A 98 0.82 0.84 -8.59
CA TYR A 98 1.07 2.27 -8.39
C TYR A 98 -0.10 3.19 -8.81
N GLN A 99 -1.09 2.68 -9.55
CA GLN A 99 -2.31 3.43 -9.88
C GLN A 99 -3.48 2.99 -9.00
N VAL A 100 -3.46 3.39 -7.73
CA VAL A 100 -4.39 2.93 -6.71
C VAL A 100 -5.80 3.47 -6.92
N THR A 101 -6.81 2.62 -6.67
CA THR A 101 -8.23 3.01 -6.56
C THR A 101 -8.80 2.71 -5.18
N GLY A 102 -8.29 1.70 -4.46
CA GLY A 102 -8.83 1.25 -3.18
C GLY A 102 -7.79 1.26 -2.05
N TYR A 103 -7.61 2.41 -1.39
CA TYR A 103 -6.58 2.61 -0.36
C TYR A 103 -6.75 1.75 0.90
N PHE A 104 -7.95 1.25 1.16
CA PHE A 104 -8.30 0.47 2.35
C PHE A 104 -8.45 -1.04 2.07
N ALA A 105 -8.25 -1.46 0.83
CA ALA A 105 -8.47 -2.83 0.41
C ALA A 105 -7.15 -3.46 -0.10
N PRO A 106 -6.71 -4.59 0.47
CA PRO A 106 -5.73 -5.44 -0.20
C PRO A 106 -6.29 -5.90 -1.55
N THR A 107 -5.46 -5.87 -2.59
CA THR A 107 -5.91 -6.25 -3.92
C THR A 107 -6.52 -7.64 -3.94
N SER A 108 -7.71 -7.75 -4.50
CA SER A 108 -8.47 -9.01 -4.62
C SER A 108 -7.82 -10.04 -5.56
N ARG A 109 -6.77 -9.63 -6.28
CA ARG A 109 -6.00 -10.51 -7.17
C ARG A 109 -5.39 -11.71 -6.47
N TYR A 110 -5.04 -11.54 -5.20
CA TYR A 110 -4.29 -12.55 -4.45
C TYR A 110 -5.10 -13.14 -3.28
N GLY A 111 -6.38 -12.76 -3.13
CA GLY A 111 -7.25 -13.27 -2.09
C GLY A 111 -8.08 -12.21 -1.37
N THR A 112 -8.54 -12.56 -0.19
CA THR A 112 -9.37 -11.71 0.68
C THR A 112 -8.50 -10.88 1.63
N PRO A 113 -9.06 -9.87 2.31
CA PRO A 113 -8.36 -9.14 3.37
C PRO A 113 -7.82 -10.05 4.48
N LYS A 114 -8.57 -11.08 4.89
CA LYS A 114 -8.09 -12.04 5.90
C LYS A 114 -6.99 -12.96 5.39
N ASP A 115 -6.94 -13.23 4.08
CA ASP A 115 -5.81 -13.95 3.49
C ASP A 115 -4.54 -13.09 3.54
N PHE A 116 -4.67 -11.76 3.37
CA PHE A 116 -3.54 -10.85 3.55
C PHE A 116 -3.09 -10.78 5.02
N MET A 117 -4.03 -10.74 5.98
CA MET A 117 -3.69 -10.85 7.41
C MET A 117 -2.92 -12.14 7.69
N ALA A 118 -3.38 -13.28 7.16
CA ALA A 118 -2.70 -14.56 7.32
C ALA A 118 -1.30 -14.59 6.65
N PHE A 119 -1.11 -13.87 5.56
CA PHE A 119 0.20 -13.68 4.93
C PHE A 119 1.16 -12.97 5.89
N VAL A 120 0.75 -11.84 6.46
CA VAL A 120 1.56 -11.07 7.41
C VAL A 120 1.85 -11.89 8.66
N ASP A 121 0.83 -12.52 9.24
CA ASP A 121 0.95 -13.37 10.43
C ASP A 121 2.00 -14.48 10.25
N LYS A 122 1.95 -15.21 9.13
CA LYS A 122 2.93 -16.24 8.77
C LYS A 122 4.37 -15.69 8.66
N LEU A 123 4.55 -14.50 8.08
CA LEU A 123 5.86 -13.87 7.99
C LEU A 123 6.39 -13.50 9.38
N HIS A 124 5.55 -12.93 10.22
CA HIS A 124 5.89 -12.58 11.60
C HIS A 124 6.25 -13.81 12.44
N GLU A 125 5.47 -14.90 12.37
CA GLU A 125 5.84 -16.19 13.00
C GLU A 125 7.19 -16.72 12.51
N ALA A 126 7.53 -16.41 11.27
CA ALA A 126 8.82 -16.78 10.70
C ALA A 126 9.98 -15.81 11.07
N GLY A 127 9.69 -14.71 11.78
CA GLY A 127 10.66 -13.68 12.14
C GLY A 127 11.04 -12.76 10.97
N ILE A 128 10.08 -12.48 10.07
CA ILE A 128 10.26 -11.63 8.88
C ILE A 128 9.27 -10.47 8.94
N GLY A 129 9.77 -9.23 8.88
CA GLY A 129 8.93 -8.03 8.83
C GLY A 129 8.34 -7.77 7.45
N VAL A 130 7.24 -7.02 7.44
CA VAL A 130 6.51 -6.66 6.21
C VAL A 130 6.45 -5.16 6.07
N ILE A 131 7.04 -4.64 5.01
CA ILE A 131 6.97 -3.23 4.60
C ILE A 131 6.02 -3.13 3.41
N MET A 132 5.13 -2.15 3.46
CA MET A 132 4.19 -1.90 2.38
C MET A 132 4.59 -0.66 1.59
N ASP A 133 4.62 -0.77 0.27
CA ASP A 133 4.76 0.39 -0.62
C ASP A 133 3.42 1.14 -0.70
N PHE A 134 3.40 2.34 -0.14
CA PHE A 134 2.23 3.21 -0.04
C PHE A 134 2.34 4.35 -1.04
N VAL A 135 1.26 4.64 -1.74
CA VAL A 135 1.21 5.64 -2.82
C VAL A 135 0.39 6.86 -2.40
N PRO A 136 0.89 7.75 -1.52
CA PRO A 136 0.10 8.88 -1.02
C PRO A 136 0.13 10.10 -1.94
N VAL A 137 0.81 10.02 -3.08
CA VAL A 137 1.07 11.17 -3.97
C VAL A 137 0.00 11.31 -5.03
N HIS A 138 -0.39 10.20 -5.63
CA HIS A 138 -1.33 10.18 -6.74
C HIS A 138 -2.22 8.95 -6.72
N PHE A 139 -3.30 8.97 -7.49
CA PHE A 139 -4.26 7.88 -7.62
C PHE A 139 -4.77 7.75 -9.06
N ALA A 140 -5.34 6.59 -9.39
CA ALA A 140 -5.84 6.31 -10.74
C ALA A 140 -6.96 7.28 -11.15
N ALA A 141 -6.88 7.81 -12.37
CA ALA A 141 -7.87 8.72 -12.93
C ALA A 141 -9.11 7.97 -13.48
N ASN A 142 -9.63 7.02 -12.68
CA ASN A 142 -10.80 6.24 -13.03
C ASN A 142 -12.09 6.94 -12.59
N ALA A 143 -13.07 7.04 -13.48
CA ALA A 143 -14.36 7.69 -13.20
C ALA A 143 -15.22 6.96 -12.13
N ASP A 144 -14.92 5.71 -11.87
CA ASP A 144 -15.56 4.84 -10.89
C ASP A 144 -14.81 4.77 -9.54
N ALA A 145 -13.80 5.64 -9.36
CA ALA A 145 -12.97 5.69 -8.16
C ALA A 145 -12.92 7.09 -7.53
N LEU A 146 -11.72 7.62 -7.23
CA LEU A 146 -11.59 8.89 -6.49
C LEU A 146 -11.65 10.12 -7.40
N ALA A 147 -11.28 10.00 -8.67
CA ALA A 147 -11.25 11.12 -9.60
C ALA A 147 -12.66 11.68 -9.81
N ASN A 148 -12.83 12.99 -9.61
CA ASN A 148 -14.13 13.67 -9.67
C ASN A 148 -15.23 12.95 -8.87
N PHE A 149 -14.90 12.48 -7.68
CA PHE A 149 -15.67 11.51 -6.89
C PHE A 149 -17.16 11.89 -6.69
N ASP A 150 -17.44 13.15 -6.46
CA ASP A 150 -18.81 13.71 -6.30
C ASP A 150 -19.21 14.65 -7.45
N GLY A 151 -18.50 14.57 -8.56
CA GLY A 151 -18.63 15.50 -9.70
C GLY A 151 -17.78 16.77 -9.55
N THR A 152 -16.97 16.86 -8.48
CA THR A 152 -16.00 17.94 -8.25
C THR A 152 -14.61 17.34 -7.99
N HIS A 153 -13.59 18.20 -7.94
CA HIS A 153 -12.22 17.81 -7.57
C HIS A 153 -12.10 17.65 -6.05
N LEU A 154 -12.73 16.59 -5.48
CA LEU A 154 -12.76 16.37 -4.05
C LEU A 154 -11.40 15.98 -3.48
N TYR A 155 -10.68 15.07 -4.16
CA TYR A 155 -9.39 14.53 -3.72
C TYR A 155 -8.21 15.19 -4.40
N GLU A 156 -8.35 15.58 -5.65
CA GLU A 156 -7.30 16.16 -6.49
C GLU A 156 -7.33 17.70 -6.47
N TYR A 157 -6.23 18.31 -6.94
CA TYR A 157 -6.23 19.76 -7.23
C TYR A 157 -7.07 20.08 -8.47
N ASP A 158 -7.81 21.18 -8.41
CA ASP A 158 -8.56 21.74 -9.53
C ASP A 158 -7.67 22.69 -10.35
N SER A 159 -6.63 22.12 -10.98
CA SER A 159 -5.69 22.87 -11.83
C SER A 159 -4.75 21.93 -12.57
N ASP A 160 -3.80 22.48 -13.33
CA ASP A 160 -2.75 21.72 -14.03
C ASP A 160 -1.91 20.83 -13.11
N VAL A 161 -1.71 21.24 -11.84
CA VAL A 161 -0.98 20.42 -10.86
C VAL A 161 -1.79 19.23 -10.35
N GLY A 162 -3.09 19.16 -10.65
CA GLY A 162 -3.98 18.03 -10.32
C GLY A 162 -3.72 16.77 -11.13
N HIS A 163 -2.85 16.82 -12.14
CA HIS A 163 -2.53 15.68 -13.00
C HIS A 163 -1.03 15.40 -13.00
N SER A 164 -0.68 14.13 -13.04
CA SER A 164 0.70 13.69 -13.20
C SER A 164 1.04 13.34 -14.64
N GLU A 165 2.33 13.23 -14.96
CA GLU A 165 2.81 12.72 -16.25
C GLU A 165 2.47 11.24 -16.49
N TRP A 166 2.07 10.52 -15.45
CA TRP A 166 1.65 9.11 -15.53
C TRP A 166 0.16 8.94 -15.83
N GLY A 167 -0.57 10.03 -16.12
CA GLY A 167 -2.02 10.01 -16.37
C GLY A 167 -2.85 9.73 -15.12
N THR A 168 -2.33 10.05 -13.94
CA THR A 168 -3.02 9.91 -12.65
C THR A 168 -3.40 11.27 -12.08
N CYS A 169 -4.24 11.30 -11.05
CA CYS A 169 -4.60 12.51 -10.32
C CYS A 169 -3.71 12.68 -9.08
N ASN A 170 -3.28 13.91 -8.79
CA ASN A 170 -2.47 14.25 -7.62
C ASN A 170 -3.34 14.68 -6.46
N PHE A 171 -3.08 14.15 -5.25
CA PHE A 171 -3.82 14.50 -4.03
C PHE A 171 -3.63 15.95 -3.63
N ASN A 172 -4.74 16.59 -3.22
CA ASN A 172 -4.76 17.96 -2.71
C ASN A 172 -4.54 17.98 -1.19
N TYR A 173 -3.30 18.14 -0.75
CA TYR A 173 -2.92 18.15 0.67
C TYR A 173 -3.35 19.40 1.44
N TYR A 174 -3.88 20.43 0.78
CA TYR A 174 -4.49 21.56 1.47
C TYR A 174 -5.90 21.26 1.99
N ARG A 175 -6.48 20.11 1.59
CA ARG A 175 -7.74 19.61 2.14
C ARG A 175 -7.46 18.67 3.31
N ARG A 176 -7.94 19.05 4.49
CA ARG A 176 -7.76 18.25 5.71
C ARG A 176 -8.40 16.87 5.61
N GLU A 177 -9.51 16.76 4.90
CA GLU A 177 -10.24 15.53 4.63
C GLU A 177 -9.39 14.56 3.80
N VAL A 178 -8.62 15.06 2.83
CA VAL A 178 -7.70 14.26 2.02
C VAL A 178 -6.53 13.76 2.88
N CYS A 179 -5.95 14.63 3.70
CA CYS A 179 -4.91 14.22 4.65
C CYS A 179 -5.44 13.18 5.65
N SER A 180 -6.65 13.38 6.19
CA SER A 180 -7.29 12.42 7.09
C SER A 180 -7.56 11.08 6.41
N PHE A 181 -7.99 11.08 5.15
CA PHE A 181 -8.19 9.89 4.34
C PHE A 181 -6.88 9.08 4.20
N LEU A 182 -5.78 9.74 3.82
CA LEU A 182 -4.48 9.11 3.64
C LEU A 182 -3.89 8.59 4.97
N ASN A 183 -3.98 9.40 6.05
CA ASN A 183 -3.54 8.99 7.38
C ASN A 183 -4.34 7.78 7.89
N SER A 184 -5.66 7.76 7.66
CA SER A 184 -6.51 6.63 8.05
C SER A 184 -6.19 5.37 7.26
N ALA A 185 -5.83 5.51 5.98
CA ALA A 185 -5.38 4.38 5.18
C ALA A 185 -4.04 3.83 5.71
N ALA A 186 -3.06 4.70 5.97
CA ALA A 186 -1.78 4.28 6.55
C ALA A 186 -1.97 3.59 7.91
N ALA A 187 -2.77 4.18 8.80
CA ALA A 187 -3.09 3.58 10.10
C ALA A 187 -3.75 2.20 9.96
N LEU A 188 -4.66 2.01 9.00
CA LEU A 188 -5.26 0.69 8.74
C LEU A 188 -4.20 -0.36 8.39
N TRP A 189 -3.25 -0.01 7.53
CA TRP A 189 -2.19 -0.94 7.13
C TRP A 189 -1.24 -1.28 8.28
N MET A 190 -0.95 -0.32 9.16
CA MET A 190 -0.11 -0.55 10.34
C MET A 190 -0.86 -1.27 11.47
N ASP A 191 -2.06 -0.78 11.84
CA ASP A 191 -2.75 -1.22 13.05
C ASP A 191 -3.63 -2.46 12.84
N VAL A 192 -4.19 -2.64 11.64
CA VAL A 192 -5.15 -3.72 11.36
C VAL A 192 -4.52 -4.84 10.55
N TYR A 193 -3.66 -4.50 9.60
CA TYR A 193 -2.92 -5.50 8.80
C TYR A 193 -1.53 -5.81 9.36
N HIS A 194 -1.12 -5.17 10.47
CA HIS A 194 0.15 -5.36 11.16
C HIS A 194 1.40 -5.20 10.29
N CYS A 195 1.36 -4.36 9.24
CA CYS A 195 2.58 -4.02 8.51
C CYS A 195 3.58 -3.31 9.44
N ASP A 196 4.87 -3.64 9.34
CA ASP A 196 5.93 -3.09 10.22
C ASP A 196 6.45 -1.73 9.75
N GLY A 197 6.19 -1.39 8.50
CA GLY A 197 6.67 -0.15 7.92
C GLY A 197 5.97 0.22 6.63
N ILE A 198 6.18 1.47 6.24
CA ILE A 198 5.66 2.05 5.01
C ILE A 198 6.83 2.63 4.21
N ARG A 199 6.98 2.19 2.97
CA ARG A 199 7.77 2.89 1.96
C ARG A 199 6.84 3.81 1.19
N MET A 200 7.20 5.07 1.05
CA MET A 200 6.37 6.04 0.32
C MET A 200 6.89 6.26 -1.09
N ASP A 201 6.03 5.98 -2.06
CA ASP A 201 6.33 6.20 -3.46
C ASP A 201 6.35 7.68 -3.83
N ALA A 202 7.22 8.04 -4.80
CA ALA A 202 7.25 9.31 -5.52
C ALA A 202 7.22 10.59 -4.65
N ILE A 203 7.82 10.58 -3.45
CA ILE A 203 7.73 11.68 -2.47
C ILE A 203 8.24 13.03 -3.03
N SER A 204 9.22 13.04 -3.91
CA SER A 204 9.68 14.28 -4.57
C SER A 204 8.54 14.97 -5.35
N ARG A 205 7.60 14.19 -5.89
CA ARG A 205 6.42 14.71 -6.60
C ARG A 205 5.40 15.34 -5.66
N ALA A 206 5.35 14.89 -4.40
CA ALA A 206 4.54 15.54 -3.38
C ALA A 206 5.20 16.82 -2.86
N LEU A 207 6.51 16.75 -2.56
CA LEU A 207 7.26 17.84 -1.94
C LEU A 207 7.44 19.05 -2.85
N TYR A 208 7.64 18.82 -4.14
CA TYR A 208 7.82 19.88 -5.12
C TYR A 208 6.71 19.84 -6.15
N TRP A 209 6.21 21.02 -6.54
CA TRP A 209 5.15 21.09 -7.55
C TRP A 209 5.57 20.35 -8.84
N GLN A 210 4.83 19.29 -9.15
CA GLN A 210 5.10 18.35 -10.23
C GLN A 210 6.53 17.74 -10.22
N GLY A 211 7.11 17.59 -9.01
CA GLY A 211 8.42 16.99 -8.81
C GLY A 211 9.62 17.86 -9.21
N ASP A 212 9.37 19.12 -9.59
CA ASP A 212 10.41 20.06 -9.99
C ASP A 212 10.73 21.06 -8.86
N PRO A 213 11.91 20.99 -8.24
CA PRO A 213 12.33 21.94 -7.19
C PRO A 213 12.24 23.42 -7.62
N ASN A 214 12.40 23.71 -8.92
CA ASN A 214 12.31 25.08 -9.43
C ASN A 214 10.87 25.64 -9.44
N ARG A 215 9.88 24.76 -9.34
CA ARG A 215 8.46 25.15 -9.23
C ARG A 215 8.03 25.48 -7.79
N GLY A 216 8.95 25.30 -6.84
CA GLY A 216 8.72 25.57 -5.42
C GLY A 216 8.20 24.38 -4.64
N VAL A 217 8.14 24.57 -3.32
CA VAL A 217 7.72 23.56 -2.35
C VAL A 217 6.20 23.55 -2.19
N ASN A 218 5.61 22.36 -2.12
CA ASN A 218 4.22 22.16 -1.75
C ASN A 218 4.11 22.05 -0.21
N GLU A 219 3.90 23.16 0.44
CA GLU A 219 3.81 23.23 1.92
C GLU A 219 2.69 22.36 2.51
N GLY A 220 1.62 22.14 1.76
CA GLY A 220 0.56 21.20 2.14
C GLY A 220 1.08 19.79 2.27
N ALA A 221 1.88 19.33 1.30
CA ALA A 221 2.51 18.00 1.34
C ALA A 221 3.54 17.89 2.48
N VAL A 222 4.35 18.93 2.69
CA VAL A 222 5.31 18.95 3.81
C VAL A 222 4.60 18.81 5.15
N THR A 223 3.49 19.53 5.31
CA THR A 223 2.67 19.46 6.54
C THR A 223 2.04 18.08 6.70
N PHE A 224 1.50 17.51 5.62
CA PHE A 224 0.94 16.14 5.63
C PHE A 224 2.01 15.12 6.07
N LEU A 225 3.19 15.13 5.43
CA LEU A 225 4.26 14.18 5.73
C LEU A 225 4.85 14.28 7.15
N ARG A 226 4.77 15.47 7.77
CA ARG A 226 5.17 15.66 9.18
C ARG A 226 4.16 15.11 10.17
N ASN A 227 2.90 14.94 9.74
CA ASN A 227 1.79 14.52 10.58
C ASN A 227 1.36 13.07 10.32
N LEU A 228 1.97 12.40 9.35
CA LEU A 228 1.80 10.99 9.07
C LEU A 228 2.66 10.15 10.04
#